data_70ad486f8ef620e49db6d332b7124b42
#
_entry.id   70ad486f8ef620e49db6d332b7124b42
#
_cell.length_a   1.000
_cell.length_b   1.000
_cell.length_c   1.000
_cell.angle_alpha   90.00
_cell.angle_beta   90.00
_cell.angle_gamma   90.00
#
_symmetry.space_group_name_H-M   'P 1'
#
loop_
_entity.id
_entity.type
_entity.pdbx_description
1 polymer ?
#
loop_
_entity_poly.entity_id
_entity_poly.type
_entity_poly.pdbx_seq_one_letter_code
_entity_poly.pdbx_strand_id
1 'polypeptide(L)'
;MMVKLIAHVLVQSGDDYLLIQRSEIKRGQPNVYPTYWDIPGGGAEKGELPRDGALRECVEEAGVRLDSSSLKLLHEDSQLDTSKDTVFTRLVYKAEWVGEKPIIRLDPEEHTHFKWVTMDQALEEEKLVPYLREIFERLRNDL
;
A
#
# COMPACT_ATOMS: atom_id res chain seq x y z
N MET A 1 22.04 8.25 12.71
CA MET A 1 21.21 7.45 11.81
C MET A 1 19.74 7.81 11.98
N MET A 2 19.03 7.92 10.88
CA MET A 2 17.59 8.22 10.88
C MET A 2 16.81 6.95 10.55
N VAL A 3 15.63 6.81 11.13
CA VAL A 3 14.68 5.75 10.78
C VAL A 3 13.45 6.41 10.22
N LYS A 4 13.02 5.98 9.04
CA LYS A 4 11.76 6.44 8.42
C LYS A 4 10.81 5.27 8.27
N LEU A 5 9.58 5.49 8.72
CA LEU A 5 8.53 4.49 8.65
C LEU A 5 7.63 4.76 7.44
N ILE A 6 7.36 3.70 6.70
CA ILE A 6 6.43 3.71 5.56
C ILE A 6 5.33 2.70 5.92
N ALA A 7 4.09 3.13 5.87
CA ALA A 7 2.97 2.29 6.29
C ALA A 7 1.93 2.18 5.19
N HIS A 8 1.55 0.96 4.87
CA HIS A 8 0.55 0.63 3.85
C HIS A 8 -0.59 -0.17 4.45
N VAL A 9 -1.72 -0.18 3.74
CA VAL A 9 -2.81 -1.08 4.07
C VAL A 9 -3.29 -1.83 2.83
N LEU A 10 -3.38 -3.15 2.95
CA LEU A 10 -3.95 -4.04 1.94
C LEU A 10 -5.41 -4.26 2.29
N VAL A 11 -6.31 -3.67 1.50
CA VAL A 11 -7.76 -3.76 1.74
C VAL A 11 -8.31 -4.96 1.00
N GLN A 12 -8.94 -5.87 1.73
CA GLN A 12 -9.57 -7.07 1.19
C GLN A 12 -11.09 -6.99 1.34
N SER A 13 -11.80 -7.26 0.27
CA SER A 13 -13.26 -7.37 0.27
C SER A 13 -13.62 -8.72 -0.35
N GLY A 14 -14.08 -9.66 0.48
CA GLY A 14 -14.25 -11.05 0.04
C GLY A 14 -12.91 -11.64 -0.40
N ASP A 15 -12.85 -12.14 -1.63
CA ASP A 15 -11.62 -12.68 -2.21
C ASP A 15 -10.82 -11.64 -3.00
N ASP A 16 -11.31 -10.40 -3.05
CA ASP A 16 -10.70 -9.35 -3.85
C ASP A 16 -9.87 -8.41 -3.01
N TYR A 17 -8.76 -7.95 -3.59
CA TYR A 17 -7.85 -6.96 -3.00
C TYR A 17 -7.88 -5.69 -3.84
N LEU A 18 -7.83 -4.55 -3.17
CA LEU A 18 -7.76 -3.24 -3.83
C LEU A 18 -6.33 -2.96 -4.28
N LEU A 19 -6.17 -2.74 -5.59
CA LEU A 19 -4.92 -2.24 -6.17
C LEU A 19 -5.17 -0.86 -6.77
N ILE A 20 -4.17 0.01 -6.63
CA ILE A 20 -4.17 1.36 -7.21
C ILE A 20 -2.93 1.53 -8.07
N GLN A 21 -3.10 2.17 -9.23
CA GLN A 21 -2.01 2.31 -10.19
C GLN A 21 -1.27 3.61 -10.00
N ARG A 22 0.03 3.52 -9.83
CA ARG A 22 0.92 4.68 -9.64
C ARG A 22 0.94 5.54 -10.90
N SER A 23 0.89 6.86 -10.72
CA SER A 23 0.99 7.81 -11.83
C SER A 23 2.40 7.79 -12.45
N GLU A 24 2.50 8.27 -13.69
CA GLU A 24 3.79 8.43 -14.36
C GLU A 24 4.58 9.58 -13.75
N ILE A 25 3.88 10.67 -13.41
CA ILE A 25 4.45 11.88 -12.87
C ILE A 25 3.77 12.19 -11.55
N LYS A 26 4.55 12.41 -10.51
CA LYS A 26 4.08 12.77 -9.18
C LYS A 26 4.57 14.17 -8.86
N ARG A 27 3.63 15.14 -8.78
CA ARG A 27 3.92 16.53 -8.43
C ARG A 27 5.05 17.14 -9.28
N GLY A 28 4.95 16.93 -10.62
CA GLY A 28 5.88 17.48 -11.57
C GLY A 28 7.19 16.73 -11.75
N GLN A 29 7.39 15.64 -11.03
CA GLN A 29 8.61 14.82 -11.10
C GLN A 29 8.27 13.40 -11.57
N PRO A 30 9.20 12.72 -12.28
CA PRO A 30 8.99 11.31 -12.60
C PRO A 30 8.76 10.50 -11.32
N ASN A 31 7.72 9.66 -11.35
CA ASN A 31 7.39 8.83 -10.20
C ASN A 31 8.32 7.61 -10.13
N VAL A 32 8.50 7.07 -8.93
CA VAL A 32 9.14 5.76 -8.71
C VAL A 32 8.15 4.68 -9.12
N TYR A 33 8.62 3.65 -9.83
CA TYR A 33 7.75 2.59 -10.36
C TYR A 33 6.51 3.15 -11.08
N PRO A 34 6.69 4.01 -12.12
CA PRO A 34 5.55 4.61 -12.81
C PRO A 34 4.67 3.53 -13.43
N THR A 35 3.36 3.70 -13.33
CA THR A 35 2.33 2.79 -13.84
C THR A 35 2.24 1.42 -13.16
N TYR A 36 3.06 1.17 -12.16
CA TYR A 36 2.97 -0.08 -11.37
C TYR A 36 1.73 -0.07 -10.47
N TRP A 37 1.22 -1.26 -10.21
CA TRP A 37 0.14 -1.46 -9.26
C TRP A 37 0.70 -1.57 -7.85
N ASP A 38 0.03 -0.92 -6.93
CA ASP A 38 0.44 -0.76 -5.55
C ASP A 38 -0.81 -0.75 -4.65
N ILE A 39 -0.61 -0.51 -3.38
CA ILE A 39 -1.68 -0.35 -2.38
C ILE A 39 -1.51 0.99 -1.66
N PRO A 40 -2.59 1.51 -1.04
CA PRO A 40 -2.48 2.77 -0.31
C PRO A 40 -1.42 2.73 0.77
N GLY A 41 -0.66 3.80 0.87
CA GLY A 41 0.38 3.95 1.89
C GLY A 41 1.37 5.05 1.56
N GLY A 42 2.25 5.30 2.50
CA GLY A 42 3.30 6.31 2.37
C GLY A 42 4.03 6.52 3.68
N GLY A 43 4.87 7.55 3.72
CA GLY A 43 5.64 7.88 4.90
C GLY A 43 4.79 8.32 6.08
N ALA A 44 5.08 7.79 7.25
CA ALA A 44 4.48 8.29 8.48
C ALA A 44 5.02 9.69 8.76
N GLU A 45 4.15 10.58 9.20
CA GLU A 45 4.51 11.94 9.55
C GLU A 45 5.21 11.97 10.92
N LYS A 46 5.90 13.07 11.20
CA LYS A 46 6.58 13.24 12.47
C LYS A 46 5.58 13.14 13.63
N GLY A 47 5.86 12.23 14.56
CA GLY A 47 5.00 12.01 15.73
C GLY A 47 3.78 11.13 15.46
N GLU A 48 3.63 10.66 14.22
CA GLU A 48 2.52 9.79 13.83
C GLU A 48 2.90 8.33 14.01
N LEU A 49 2.00 7.54 14.58
CA LEU A 49 2.21 6.10 14.67
C LEU A 49 2.00 5.47 13.29
N PRO A 50 2.73 4.39 12.96
CA PRO A 50 2.60 3.76 11.64
C PRO A 50 1.17 3.35 11.28
N ARG A 51 0.43 2.80 12.24
CA ARG A 51 -0.97 2.42 12.05
C ARG A 51 -1.84 3.62 11.64
N ASP A 52 -1.64 4.75 12.31
CA ASP A 52 -2.39 5.98 12.02
C ASP A 52 -1.98 6.55 10.65
N GLY A 53 -0.71 6.44 10.30
CA GLY A 53 -0.21 6.81 8.97
C GLY A 53 -0.86 5.99 7.87
N ALA A 54 -0.97 4.68 8.05
CA ALA A 54 -1.63 3.80 7.09
C ALA A 54 -3.10 4.19 6.89
N LEU A 55 -3.80 4.48 7.99
CA LEU A 55 -5.21 4.92 7.94
C LEU A 55 -5.36 6.24 7.20
N ARG A 56 -4.50 7.20 7.50
CA ARG A 56 -4.51 8.52 6.85
C ARG A 56 -4.25 8.40 5.35
N GLU A 57 -3.22 7.66 4.97
CA GLU A 57 -2.88 7.44 3.57
C GLU A 57 -4.00 6.74 2.80
N CYS A 58 -4.69 5.79 3.43
CA CYS A 58 -5.81 5.10 2.80
C CYS A 58 -6.96 6.07 2.48
N VAL A 59 -7.23 7.02 3.36
CA VAL A 59 -8.22 8.08 3.10
C VAL A 59 -7.74 9.01 1.99
N GLU A 60 -6.49 9.46 2.06
CA GLU A 60 -5.94 10.41 1.08
C GLU A 60 -5.84 9.80 -0.32
N GLU A 61 -5.40 8.56 -0.43
CA GLU A 61 -5.09 7.93 -1.71
C GLU A 61 -6.25 7.15 -2.33
N ALA A 62 -7.16 6.64 -1.51
CA ALA A 62 -8.25 5.79 -2.00
C ALA A 62 -9.65 6.23 -1.51
N GLY A 63 -9.71 7.17 -0.59
CA GLY A 63 -10.99 7.63 -0.02
C GLY A 63 -11.66 6.60 0.88
N VAL A 64 -10.92 5.60 1.36
CA VAL A 64 -11.47 4.52 2.18
C VAL A 64 -11.17 4.77 3.65
N ARG A 65 -12.22 4.83 4.46
CA ARG A 65 -12.11 4.97 5.90
C ARG A 65 -12.19 3.61 6.57
N LEU A 66 -11.15 3.29 7.33
CA LEU A 66 -11.03 2.03 8.06
C LEU A 66 -10.99 2.30 9.56
N ASP A 67 -11.48 1.34 10.33
CA ASP A 67 -11.34 1.37 11.77
C ASP A 67 -9.95 0.83 12.14
N SER A 68 -9.24 1.53 13.02
CA SER A 68 -7.92 1.12 13.50
C SER A 68 -7.93 -0.32 14.05
N SER A 69 -9.01 -0.73 14.70
CA SER A 69 -9.13 -2.08 15.27
C SER A 69 -9.19 -3.17 14.19
N SER A 70 -9.52 -2.81 12.94
CA SER A 70 -9.57 -3.78 11.84
C SER A 70 -8.20 -4.10 11.25
N LEU A 71 -7.18 -3.30 11.55
CA LEU A 71 -5.85 -3.47 10.98
C LEU A 71 -5.07 -4.56 11.70
N LYS A 72 -4.52 -5.49 10.91
CA LYS A 72 -3.61 -6.52 11.42
C LYS A 72 -2.29 -6.40 10.68
N LEU A 73 -1.18 -6.43 11.40
CA LEU A 73 0.14 -6.38 10.77
C LEU A 73 0.35 -7.65 9.96
N LEU A 74 0.64 -7.47 8.67
CA LEU A 74 0.82 -8.56 7.71
C LEU A 74 2.28 -8.76 7.35
N HIS A 75 3.06 -7.67 7.26
CA HIS A 75 4.41 -7.71 6.71
C HIS A 75 5.24 -6.56 7.25
N GLU A 76 6.52 -6.81 7.47
CA GLU A 76 7.50 -5.75 7.70
C GLU A 76 8.78 -6.08 6.97
N ASP A 77 9.45 -5.06 6.47
CA ASP A 77 10.80 -5.16 5.92
C ASP A 77 11.54 -3.84 6.14
N SER A 78 12.86 -3.92 6.13
CA SER A 78 13.69 -2.74 6.31
C SER A 78 14.83 -2.76 5.29
N GLN A 79 15.22 -1.56 4.86
CA GLN A 79 16.37 -1.36 3.99
C GLN A 79 17.22 -0.21 4.50
N LEU A 80 18.54 -0.41 4.48
CA LEU A 80 19.49 0.63 4.83
C LEU A 80 19.92 1.36 3.55
N ASP A 81 19.67 2.68 3.52
CA ASP A 81 20.21 3.56 2.50
C ASP A 81 21.45 4.24 3.07
N THR A 82 22.63 3.74 2.68
CA THR A 82 23.90 4.22 3.22
C THR A 82 24.19 5.66 2.79
N SER A 83 23.70 6.08 1.62
CA SER A 83 23.90 7.46 1.12
C SER A 83 23.17 8.49 1.97
N LYS A 84 22.05 8.10 2.57
CA LYS A 84 21.22 8.96 3.44
C LYS A 84 21.38 8.68 4.91
N ASP A 85 22.20 7.70 5.27
CA ASP A 85 22.33 7.21 6.64
C ASP A 85 20.95 6.97 7.30
N THR A 86 20.06 6.33 6.53
CA THR A 86 18.66 6.15 6.90
C THR A 86 18.25 4.69 6.74
N VAL A 87 17.56 4.16 7.75
CA VAL A 87 16.85 2.88 7.63
C VAL A 87 15.40 3.20 7.27
N PHE A 88 14.95 2.66 6.14
CA PHE A 88 13.53 2.71 5.76
C PHE A 88 12.87 1.41 6.20
N THR A 89 11.84 1.51 7.01
CA THR A 89 11.08 0.36 7.49
C THR A 89 9.66 0.44 6.95
N ARG A 90 9.25 -0.57 6.21
CA ARG A 90 7.90 -0.68 5.66
C ARG A 90 7.08 -1.61 6.52
N LEU A 91 5.91 -1.15 6.91
CA LEU A 91 4.90 -1.94 7.60
C LEU A 91 3.67 -2.03 6.71
N VAL A 92 3.17 -3.24 6.49
CA VAL A 92 1.95 -3.45 5.70
C VAL A 92 0.90 -4.07 6.60
N TYR A 93 -0.21 -3.38 6.76
CA TYR A 93 -1.37 -3.88 7.49
C TYR A 93 -2.38 -4.45 6.51
N LYS A 94 -3.15 -5.42 6.97
CA LYS A 94 -4.29 -5.96 6.24
C LYS A 94 -5.56 -5.52 6.93
N ALA A 95 -6.57 -5.14 6.14
CA ALA A 95 -7.90 -4.80 6.65
C ALA A 95 -8.95 -5.51 5.79
N GLU A 96 -9.92 -6.13 6.44
CA GLU A 96 -11.06 -6.72 5.76
C GLU A 96 -12.21 -5.71 5.71
N TRP A 97 -12.72 -5.48 4.50
CA TRP A 97 -13.90 -4.66 4.30
C TRP A 97 -15.12 -5.56 4.22
N VAL A 98 -16.07 -5.36 5.13
CA VAL A 98 -17.29 -6.17 5.21
C VAL A 98 -18.42 -5.46 4.48
N GLY A 99 -19.16 -6.21 3.70
CA GLY A 99 -20.29 -5.71 2.95
C GLY A 99 -19.91 -5.28 1.53
N GLU A 100 -20.71 -4.39 0.97
CA GLU A 100 -20.52 -3.90 -0.39
C GLU A 100 -19.22 -3.12 -0.50
N LYS A 101 -18.47 -3.31 -1.60
CA LYS A 101 -17.20 -2.63 -1.80
C LYS A 101 -17.33 -1.11 -1.64
N PRO A 102 -16.36 -0.46 -0.99
CA PRO A 102 -16.42 0.99 -0.81
C PRO A 102 -16.24 1.73 -2.14
N ILE A 103 -16.74 2.95 -2.20
CA ILE A 103 -16.49 3.86 -3.32
C ILE A 103 -15.05 4.32 -3.23
N ILE A 104 -14.27 4.11 -4.30
CA ILE A 104 -12.88 4.51 -4.35
C ILE A 104 -12.76 5.92 -4.92
N ARG A 105 -11.98 6.76 -4.24
CA ARG A 105 -11.71 8.13 -4.66
C ARG A 105 -10.21 8.35 -4.65
N LEU A 106 -9.59 8.31 -5.83
CA LEU A 106 -8.14 8.43 -5.99
C LEU A 106 -7.68 9.89 -5.92
N ASP A 107 -6.42 10.08 -5.49
CA ASP A 107 -5.69 11.33 -5.71
C ASP A 107 -5.02 11.20 -7.09
N PRO A 108 -5.48 11.96 -8.11
CA PRO A 108 -5.00 11.79 -9.48
C PRO A 108 -3.52 12.18 -9.66
N GLU A 109 -2.94 12.96 -8.75
CA GLU A 109 -1.52 13.29 -8.79
C GLU A 109 -0.63 12.11 -8.40
N GLU A 110 -1.17 11.14 -7.67
CA GLU A 110 -0.40 9.99 -7.20
C GLU A 110 -0.84 8.68 -7.84
N HIS A 111 -2.13 8.50 -8.08
CA HIS A 111 -2.68 7.27 -8.64
C HIS A 111 -3.76 7.60 -9.67
N THR A 112 -3.77 6.84 -10.77
CA THR A 112 -4.65 7.13 -11.92
C THR A 112 -5.80 6.16 -12.08
N HIS A 113 -5.65 4.93 -11.60
CA HIS A 113 -6.66 3.88 -11.76
C HIS A 113 -6.70 3.00 -10.53
N PHE A 114 -7.82 2.32 -10.32
CA PHE A 114 -7.93 1.28 -9.30
C PHE A 114 -8.61 0.05 -9.89
N LYS A 115 -8.42 -1.08 -9.23
CA LYS A 115 -9.17 -2.30 -9.52
C LYS A 115 -9.22 -3.18 -8.30
N TRP A 116 -10.21 -4.06 -8.28
CA TRP A 116 -10.33 -5.14 -7.31
C TRP A 116 -9.95 -6.43 -8.00
N VAL A 117 -9.01 -7.15 -7.45
CA VAL A 117 -8.47 -8.37 -8.05
C VAL A 117 -8.32 -9.47 -7.02
N THR A 118 -8.40 -10.71 -7.48
CA THR A 118 -8.02 -11.85 -6.65
C THR A 118 -6.51 -11.89 -6.49
N MET A 119 -6.03 -12.70 -5.54
CA MET A 119 -4.60 -12.89 -5.33
C MET A 119 -3.91 -13.40 -6.60
N ASP A 120 -4.51 -14.37 -7.28
CA ASP A 120 -3.93 -14.92 -8.51
C ASP A 120 -3.89 -13.86 -9.62
N GLN A 121 -4.93 -13.05 -9.77
CA GLN A 121 -4.93 -11.96 -10.73
C GLN A 121 -3.87 -10.91 -10.42
N ALA A 122 -3.66 -10.59 -9.13
CA ALA A 122 -2.61 -9.66 -8.73
C ALA A 122 -1.23 -10.18 -9.13
N LEU A 123 -0.98 -11.48 -8.93
CA LEU A 123 0.30 -12.11 -9.28
C LEU A 123 0.53 -12.22 -10.79
N GLU A 124 -0.51 -12.15 -11.61
CA GLU A 124 -0.40 -12.11 -13.07
C GLU A 124 0.03 -10.73 -13.58
N GLU A 125 -0.06 -9.69 -12.75
CA GLU A 125 0.35 -8.35 -13.14
C GLU A 125 1.87 -8.24 -13.25
N GLU A 126 2.36 -7.92 -14.46
CA GLU A 126 3.80 -7.73 -14.66
C GLU A 126 4.32 -6.51 -13.90
N LYS A 127 3.50 -5.47 -13.83
CA LYS A 127 3.83 -4.22 -13.15
C LYS A 127 3.20 -4.16 -11.76
N LEU A 128 3.49 -5.14 -10.94
CA LEU A 128 3.16 -5.15 -9.53
C LEU A 128 4.41 -4.77 -8.75
N VAL A 129 4.31 -3.83 -7.81
CA VAL A 129 5.49 -3.42 -7.03
C VAL A 129 6.10 -4.61 -6.30
N PRO A 130 7.45 -4.70 -6.24
CA PRO A 130 8.14 -5.92 -5.77
C PRO A 130 7.75 -6.38 -4.37
N TYR A 131 7.64 -5.48 -3.39
CA TYR A 131 7.30 -5.89 -2.03
C TYR A 131 5.91 -6.52 -1.95
N LEU A 132 4.97 -6.03 -2.76
CA LEU A 132 3.60 -6.53 -2.77
C LEU A 132 3.53 -7.90 -3.46
N ARG A 133 4.32 -8.11 -4.49
CA ARG A 133 4.46 -9.44 -5.13
C ARG A 133 4.94 -10.46 -4.11
N GLU A 134 5.95 -10.11 -3.34
CA GLU A 134 6.48 -10.99 -2.29
C GLU A 134 5.41 -11.34 -1.24
N ILE A 135 4.62 -10.34 -0.84
CA ILE A 135 3.53 -10.56 0.11
C ILE A 135 2.50 -11.53 -0.45
N PHE A 136 2.03 -11.32 -1.69
CA PHE A 136 1.04 -12.20 -2.31
C PHE A 136 1.57 -13.61 -2.54
N GLU A 137 2.82 -13.75 -2.95
CA GLU A 137 3.43 -15.08 -3.12
C GLU A 137 3.47 -15.84 -1.79
N ARG A 138 3.86 -15.16 -0.70
CA ARG A 138 3.88 -15.77 0.62
C ARG A 138 2.48 -16.13 1.11
N LEU A 139 1.50 -15.25 0.93
CA LEU A 139 0.10 -15.53 1.30
C LEU A 139 -0.45 -16.72 0.53
N ARG A 140 -0.16 -16.82 -0.76
CA ARG A 140 -0.61 -17.93 -1.59
C ARG A 140 0.00 -19.26 -1.14
N ASN A 141 1.26 -19.26 -0.75
CA ASN A 141 1.95 -20.46 -0.29
C ASN A 141 1.46 -20.94 1.09
N ASP A 142 0.86 -20.04 1.87
CA ASP A 142 0.33 -20.35 3.21
C ASP A 142 -1.12 -20.90 3.17
N LEU A 143 -1.73 -20.96 1.99
CA LEU A 143 -3.09 -21.50 1.83
C LEU A 143 -3.11 -23.01 1.91
#